data_d6203f282cfcbb212e04b0428f7ed271
#
_entry.id   d6203f282cfcbb212e04b0428f7ed271
#
_cell.length_a   1.000
_cell.length_b   1.000
_cell.length_c   1.000
_cell.angle_alpha   90.00
_cell.angle_beta   90.00
_cell.angle_gamma   90.00
#
_symmetry.space_group_name_H-M   'P 1'
#
loop_
_entity.id
_entity.type
_entity.pdbx_description
1 polymer ?
#
loop_
_entity_poly.entity_id
_entity_poly.type
_entity_poly.pdbx_seq_one_letter_code
_entity_poly.pdbx_strand_id
1 'polypeptide(L)'
;GELLIVPSGGSHRPACHESVSDGSHFIKMNGREVFRFATTVMPRATEAVARKAGWKAEELDIIIPHQANVRIIESAAKRLSVPVDKFFVNLERYGNTSAASIPIALTEAIRAGRVKPGDRMVMVGFGAGLTWAAAALEWGVPIPTRPLPWWRRVFSPVLWFFAGLRSASIRTERHVYNQIMGPVGKDDWRGHLRKNTDAIRQRMRARLKR
;
A
#
# COMPACT_ATOMS: atom_id res chain seq x y z
N GLY A 1 -0.46 -19.54 5.50
CA GLY A 1 -0.59 -18.69 4.48
C GLY A 1 0.26 -18.83 3.22
N GLU A 2 0.10 -19.92 2.43
CA GLU A 2 0.91 -20.10 1.20
C GLU A 2 0.24 -19.54 -0.06
N LEU A 3 -1.00 -19.05 0.05
CA LEU A 3 -1.79 -18.63 -1.10
C LEU A 3 -1.35 -17.30 -1.73
N LEU A 4 -0.75 -16.43 -0.93
CA LEU A 4 -0.19 -15.14 -1.34
C LEU A 4 0.97 -14.80 -0.40
N ILE A 5 2.20 -14.90 -0.88
CA ILE A 5 3.41 -14.82 -0.07
C ILE A 5 4.60 -14.26 -0.88
N VAL A 6 5.53 -13.61 -0.19
CA VAL A 6 6.92 -13.45 -0.61
C VAL A 6 7.75 -14.44 0.21
N PRO A 7 8.28 -15.53 -0.38
CA PRO A 7 8.85 -16.63 0.39
C PRO A 7 10.14 -16.31 1.14
N SER A 8 10.87 -15.27 0.74
CA SER A 8 12.16 -14.91 1.35
C SER A 8 12.31 -13.38 1.49
N GLY A 9 13.26 -12.97 2.32
CA GLY A 9 13.57 -11.55 2.58
C GLY A 9 13.13 -11.07 3.97
N GLY A 10 12.37 -11.90 4.71
CA GLY A 10 11.99 -11.63 6.09
C GLY A 10 12.90 -12.31 7.11
N SER A 11 12.61 -12.12 8.40
CA SER A 11 13.40 -12.70 9.50
C SER A 11 13.39 -14.24 9.54
N HIS A 12 12.30 -14.86 9.08
CA HIS A 12 12.17 -16.31 9.04
C HIS A 12 13.08 -16.95 7.97
N ARG A 13 13.17 -16.33 6.79
CA ARG A 13 14.05 -16.73 5.69
C ARG A 13 14.78 -15.50 5.15
N PRO A 14 15.90 -15.09 5.75
CA PRO A 14 16.66 -13.94 5.30
C PRO A 14 17.14 -14.06 3.85
N ALA A 15 17.41 -12.93 3.21
CA ALA A 15 17.93 -12.88 1.86
C ALA A 15 19.31 -13.55 1.79
N CYS A 16 19.52 -14.42 0.79
CA CYS A 16 20.79 -15.04 0.45
C CYS A 16 20.89 -15.22 -1.08
N HIS A 17 22.06 -15.58 -1.59
CA HIS A 17 22.24 -15.76 -3.04
C HIS A 17 21.28 -16.78 -3.64
N GLU A 18 21.06 -17.88 -2.95
CA GLU A 18 20.13 -18.92 -3.38
C GLU A 18 18.71 -18.38 -3.50
N SER A 19 18.21 -17.66 -2.48
CA SER A 19 16.86 -17.11 -2.48
C SER A 19 16.65 -16.00 -3.51
N VAL A 20 17.71 -15.31 -3.94
CA VAL A 20 17.67 -14.37 -5.07
C VAL A 20 17.61 -15.13 -6.39
N SER A 21 18.44 -16.16 -6.53
CA SER A 21 18.56 -16.97 -7.77
C SER A 21 17.31 -17.81 -8.04
N ASP A 22 16.65 -18.35 -6.99
CA ASP A 22 15.44 -19.16 -7.11
C ASP A 22 14.15 -18.33 -7.23
N GLY A 23 14.25 -16.99 -7.23
CA GLY A 23 13.12 -16.09 -7.36
C GLY A 23 12.21 -16.03 -6.12
N SER A 24 12.71 -16.43 -4.94
CA SER A 24 11.94 -16.42 -3.68
C SER A 24 11.62 -15.01 -3.17
N HIS A 25 12.19 -13.97 -3.78
CA HIS A 25 11.87 -12.57 -3.48
C HIS A 25 10.70 -12.01 -4.28
N PHE A 26 10.16 -12.78 -5.22
CA PHE A 26 8.97 -12.39 -5.97
C PHE A 26 7.69 -12.85 -5.27
N ILE A 27 6.61 -12.10 -5.48
CA ILE A 27 5.28 -12.47 -5.01
C ILE A 27 4.86 -13.78 -5.69
N LYS A 28 4.52 -14.80 -4.89
CA LYS A 28 3.89 -16.04 -5.34
C LYS A 28 2.43 -16.02 -4.92
N MET A 29 1.53 -16.29 -5.87
CA MET A 29 0.08 -16.21 -5.62
C MET A 29 -0.66 -17.35 -6.32
N ASN A 30 -1.52 -18.04 -5.58
CA ASN A 30 -2.56 -18.90 -6.15
C ASN A 30 -3.78 -18.02 -6.49
N GLY A 31 -3.81 -17.48 -7.70
CA GLY A 31 -4.84 -16.51 -8.13
C GLY A 31 -6.27 -17.04 -8.02
N ARG A 32 -6.50 -18.35 -8.27
CA ARG A 32 -7.84 -18.97 -8.17
C ARG A 32 -8.35 -18.97 -6.73
N GLU A 33 -7.51 -19.40 -5.79
CA GLU A 33 -7.89 -19.49 -4.38
C GLU A 33 -8.01 -18.10 -3.74
N VAL A 34 -7.13 -17.17 -4.11
CA VAL A 34 -7.23 -15.77 -3.68
C VAL A 34 -8.51 -15.12 -4.21
N PHE A 35 -8.88 -15.37 -5.47
CA PHE A 35 -10.13 -14.87 -6.04
C PHE A 35 -11.35 -15.45 -5.30
N ARG A 36 -11.40 -16.77 -5.05
CA ARG A 36 -12.47 -17.44 -4.30
C ARG A 36 -12.61 -16.86 -2.89
N PHE A 37 -11.50 -16.68 -2.22
CA PHE A 37 -11.46 -16.04 -0.90
C PHE A 37 -12.02 -14.62 -0.95
N ALA A 38 -11.52 -13.79 -1.87
CA ALA A 38 -11.89 -12.39 -1.97
C ALA A 38 -13.39 -12.19 -2.29
N THR A 39 -13.95 -12.98 -3.23
CA THR A 39 -15.38 -12.93 -3.57
C THR A 39 -16.29 -13.40 -2.44
N THR A 40 -15.74 -14.12 -1.46
CA THR A 40 -16.47 -14.57 -0.27
C THR A 40 -16.31 -13.58 0.88
N VAL A 41 -15.08 -13.13 1.14
CA VAL A 41 -14.79 -12.34 2.33
C VAL A 41 -15.23 -10.89 2.21
N MET A 42 -15.09 -10.28 1.03
CA MET A 42 -15.44 -8.88 0.82
C MET A 42 -16.92 -8.58 1.16
N PRO A 43 -17.94 -9.28 0.62
CA PRO A 43 -19.32 -9.01 0.98
C PRO A 43 -19.61 -9.37 2.44
N ARG A 44 -19.10 -10.49 2.96
CA ARG A 44 -19.31 -10.89 4.36
C ARG A 44 -18.75 -9.90 5.36
N ALA A 45 -17.55 -9.37 5.09
CA ALA A 45 -16.91 -8.38 5.96
C ALA A 45 -17.67 -7.04 5.90
N THR A 46 -18.11 -6.62 4.70
CA THR A 46 -18.92 -5.42 4.52
C THR A 46 -20.22 -5.51 5.29
N GLU A 47 -20.98 -6.61 5.13
CA GLU A 47 -22.23 -6.83 5.85
C GLU A 47 -22.02 -6.91 7.37
N ALA A 48 -20.98 -7.63 7.81
CA ALA A 48 -20.68 -7.79 9.23
C ALA A 48 -20.37 -6.47 9.92
N VAL A 49 -19.59 -5.58 9.27
CA VAL A 49 -19.22 -4.29 9.87
C VAL A 49 -20.38 -3.28 9.80
N ALA A 50 -21.16 -3.28 8.71
CA ALA A 50 -22.39 -2.48 8.61
C ALA A 50 -23.38 -2.85 9.72
N ARG A 51 -23.66 -4.16 9.91
CA ARG A 51 -24.53 -4.63 10.98
C ARG A 51 -24.03 -4.26 12.38
N LYS A 52 -22.72 -4.28 12.63
CA LYS A 52 -22.15 -3.79 13.90
C LYS A 52 -22.38 -2.30 14.13
N ALA A 53 -22.46 -1.52 13.05
CA ALA A 53 -22.82 -0.10 13.10
C ALA A 53 -24.34 0.15 13.17
N GLY A 54 -25.15 -0.90 13.18
CA GLY A 54 -26.61 -0.79 13.17
C GLY A 54 -27.23 -0.53 11.80
N TRP A 55 -26.47 -0.76 10.72
CA TRP A 55 -26.89 -0.49 9.33
C TRP A 55 -27.11 -1.78 8.55
N LYS A 56 -28.00 -1.72 7.57
CA LYS A 56 -28.12 -2.72 6.51
C LYS A 56 -27.20 -2.37 5.35
N ALA A 57 -26.86 -3.34 4.51
CA ALA A 57 -25.98 -3.10 3.36
C ALA A 57 -26.60 -2.11 2.34
N GLU A 58 -27.93 -2.14 2.19
CA GLU A 58 -28.68 -1.25 1.30
C GLU A 58 -28.66 0.21 1.77
N GLU A 59 -28.43 0.45 3.07
CA GLU A 59 -28.37 1.79 3.66
C GLU A 59 -26.99 2.43 3.54
N LEU A 60 -25.98 1.70 3.02
CA LEU A 60 -24.67 2.27 2.74
C LEU A 60 -24.76 3.20 1.54
N ASP A 61 -24.17 4.38 1.67
CA ASP A 61 -24.10 5.37 0.59
C ASP A 61 -22.92 5.06 -0.34
N ILE A 62 -21.79 4.62 0.21
CA ILE A 62 -20.60 4.30 -0.57
C ILE A 62 -19.77 3.18 0.10
N ILE A 63 -19.19 2.34 -0.74
CA ILE A 63 -18.24 1.30 -0.34
C ILE A 63 -16.91 1.56 -1.06
N ILE A 64 -15.83 1.63 -0.29
CA ILE A 64 -14.45 1.81 -0.79
C ILE A 64 -13.71 0.47 -0.64
N PRO A 65 -13.72 -0.39 -1.66
CA PRO A 65 -13.07 -1.69 -1.61
C PRO A 65 -11.59 -1.58 -1.94
N HIS A 66 -10.82 -2.58 -1.52
CA HIS A 66 -9.50 -2.83 -2.08
C HIS A 66 -9.59 -3.05 -3.60
N GLN A 67 -8.78 -2.33 -4.36
CA GLN A 67 -8.77 -2.30 -5.81
C GLN A 67 -7.89 -3.43 -6.37
N ALA A 68 -8.33 -4.70 -6.25
CA ALA A 68 -7.57 -5.84 -6.72
C ALA A 68 -8.02 -6.34 -8.11
N ASN A 69 -9.34 -6.42 -8.31
CA ASN A 69 -9.96 -6.92 -9.54
C ASN A 69 -11.43 -6.50 -9.58
N VAL A 70 -11.87 -5.90 -10.69
CA VAL A 70 -13.25 -5.43 -10.86
C VAL A 70 -14.27 -6.55 -10.68
N ARG A 71 -13.97 -7.76 -11.16
CA ARG A 71 -14.86 -8.94 -11.02
C ARG A 71 -15.13 -9.34 -9.57
N ILE A 72 -14.18 -9.07 -8.66
CA ILE A 72 -14.39 -9.29 -7.22
C ILE A 72 -15.40 -8.28 -6.69
N ILE A 73 -15.28 -7.02 -7.10
CA ILE A 73 -16.17 -5.93 -6.69
C ILE A 73 -17.59 -6.17 -7.20
N GLU A 74 -17.75 -6.54 -8.47
CA GLU A 74 -19.05 -6.90 -9.08
C GLU A 74 -19.71 -8.11 -8.37
N SER A 75 -18.90 -9.13 -8.04
CA SER A 75 -19.37 -10.28 -7.27
C SER A 75 -19.82 -9.89 -5.86
N ALA A 76 -19.12 -8.95 -5.22
CA ALA A 76 -19.50 -8.45 -3.91
C ALA A 76 -20.81 -7.65 -3.96
N ALA A 77 -20.96 -6.75 -4.93
CA ALA A 77 -22.19 -5.99 -5.15
C ALA A 77 -23.39 -6.91 -5.33
N LYS A 78 -23.26 -7.91 -6.21
CA LYS A 78 -24.30 -8.92 -6.43
C LYS A 78 -24.68 -9.69 -5.18
N ARG A 79 -23.70 -10.11 -4.36
CA ARG A 79 -23.95 -10.88 -3.13
C ARG A 79 -24.56 -10.04 -2.01
N LEU A 80 -24.26 -8.75 -1.97
CA LEU A 80 -24.85 -7.79 -1.02
C LEU A 80 -26.21 -7.29 -1.48
N SER A 81 -26.63 -7.62 -2.72
CA SER A 81 -27.86 -7.12 -3.34
C SER A 81 -27.89 -5.58 -3.39
N VAL A 82 -26.72 -4.96 -3.58
CA VAL A 82 -26.58 -3.51 -3.71
C VAL A 82 -26.12 -3.13 -5.12
N PRO A 83 -26.50 -1.96 -5.65
CA PRO A 83 -26.02 -1.47 -6.92
C PRO A 83 -24.50 -1.35 -6.95
N VAL A 84 -23.86 -1.70 -8.07
CA VAL A 84 -22.40 -1.68 -8.22
C VAL A 84 -21.84 -0.25 -8.16
N ASP A 85 -22.63 0.74 -8.48
CA ASP A 85 -22.28 2.16 -8.43
C ASP A 85 -22.06 2.67 -6.99
N LYS A 86 -22.56 1.96 -5.97
CA LYS A 86 -22.19 2.22 -4.56
C LYS A 86 -20.75 1.87 -4.26
N PHE A 87 -20.12 1.03 -5.08
CA PHE A 87 -18.67 0.76 -4.97
C PHE A 87 -17.88 1.80 -5.77
N PHE A 88 -16.94 2.46 -5.10
CA PHE A 88 -16.02 3.34 -5.81
C PHE A 88 -14.90 2.51 -6.45
N VAL A 89 -14.76 2.62 -7.76
CA VAL A 89 -13.76 1.88 -8.55
C VAL A 89 -12.86 2.86 -9.29
N ASN A 90 -11.55 2.68 -9.18
CA ASN A 90 -10.53 3.43 -9.91
C ASN A 90 -9.37 2.54 -10.37
N LEU A 91 -9.63 1.24 -10.39
CA LEU A 91 -8.66 0.20 -10.75
C LEU A 91 -8.10 0.38 -12.17
N GLU A 92 -8.90 0.88 -13.10
CA GLU A 92 -8.51 1.12 -14.49
C GLU A 92 -7.40 2.16 -14.63
N ARG A 93 -7.29 3.08 -13.66
CA ARG A 93 -6.28 4.14 -13.67
C ARG A 93 -5.01 3.79 -12.91
N TYR A 94 -5.13 3.07 -11.82
CA TYR A 94 -4.02 2.84 -10.88
C TYR A 94 -3.60 1.37 -10.76
N GLY A 95 -4.40 0.44 -11.22
CA GLY A 95 -4.18 -0.97 -10.97
C GLY A 95 -4.28 -1.32 -9.48
N ASN A 96 -3.68 -2.44 -9.12
CA ASN A 96 -3.60 -2.87 -7.73
C ASN A 96 -2.40 -2.19 -7.04
N THR A 97 -2.66 -1.14 -6.29
CA THR A 97 -1.65 -0.39 -5.51
C THR A 97 -1.48 -0.93 -4.08
N SER A 98 -1.80 -2.20 -3.84
CA SER A 98 -1.68 -2.87 -2.53
C SER A 98 -2.38 -2.07 -1.41
N ALA A 99 -1.69 -1.78 -0.30
CA ALA A 99 -2.25 -1.04 0.83
C ALA A 99 -2.72 0.38 0.50
N ALA A 100 -2.16 0.99 -0.55
CA ALA A 100 -2.53 2.34 -0.98
C ALA A 100 -3.86 2.39 -1.76
N SER A 101 -4.42 1.26 -2.18
CA SER A 101 -5.62 1.23 -3.04
C SER A 101 -6.85 1.88 -2.38
N ILE A 102 -7.10 1.58 -1.12
CA ILE A 102 -8.24 2.17 -0.38
C ILE A 102 -8.05 3.67 -0.15
N PRO A 103 -6.93 4.18 0.39
CA PRO A 103 -6.76 5.62 0.60
C PRO A 103 -6.72 6.43 -0.70
N ILE A 104 -6.20 5.88 -1.80
CA ILE A 104 -6.26 6.53 -3.11
C ILE A 104 -7.72 6.60 -3.59
N ALA A 105 -8.46 5.49 -3.53
CA ALA A 105 -9.86 5.43 -3.92
C ALA A 105 -10.73 6.38 -3.08
N LEU A 106 -10.53 6.42 -1.76
CA LEU A 106 -11.23 7.35 -0.86
C LEU A 106 -10.93 8.81 -1.24
N THR A 107 -9.68 9.16 -1.45
CA THR A 107 -9.27 10.52 -1.83
C THR A 107 -9.93 10.96 -3.14
N GLU A 108 -10.00 10.06 -4.12
CA GLU A 108 -10.65 10.35 -5.40
C GLU A 108 -12.18 10.42 -5.28
N ALA A 109 -12.79 9.54 -4.50
CA ALA A 109 -14.23 9.58 -4.22
C ALA A 109 -14.64 10.92 -3.60
N ILE A 110 -13.84 11.42 -2.65
CA ILE A 110 -14.04 12.74 -2.04
C ILE A 110 -13.91 13.86 -3.10
N ARG A 111 -12.85 13.82 -3.91
CA ARG A 111 -12.61 14.83 -4.96
C ARG A 111 -13.67 14.81 -6.06
N ALA A 112 -14.23 13.64 -6.34
CA ALA A 112 -15.32 13.46 -7.30
C ALA A 112 -16.71 13.82 -6.72
N GLY A 113 -16.79 14.27 -5.45
CA GLY A 113 -18.05 14.61 -4.79
C GLY A 113 -18.96 13.40 -4.52
N ARG A 114 -18.37 12.19 -4.56
CA ARG A 114 -19.06 10.92 -4.28
C ARG A 114 -19.22 10.65 -2.79
N VAL A 115 -18.51 11.37 -1.94
CA VAL A 115 -18.58 11.30 -0.48
C VAL A 115 -19.07 12.62 0.05
N LYS A 116 -20.12 12.59 0.87
CA LYS A 116 -20.75 13.78 1.48
C LYS A 116 -20.78 13.63 3.01
N PRO A 117 -20.81 14.73 3.76
CA PRO A 117 -21.05 14.67 5.19
C PRO A 117 -22.37 13.93 5.49
N GLY A 118 -22.34 13.01 6.43
CA GLY A 118 -23.45 12.13 6.80
C GLY A 118 -23.50 10.80 6.03
N ASP A 119 -22.68 10.61 4.99
CA ASP A 119 -22.67 9.36 4.24
C ASP A 119 -22.19 8.17 5.11
N ARG A 120 -22.94 7.09 5.07
CA ARG A 120 -22.59 5.79 5.66
C ARG A 120 -21.65 5.05 4.73
N MET A 121 -20.41 4.92 5.14
CA MET A 121 -19.33 4.36 4.34
C MET A 121 -18.81 3.06 4.94
N VAL A 122 -18.46 2.10 4.08
CA VAL A 122 -17.64 0.95 4.45
C VAL A 122 -16.37 0.94 3.63
N MET A 123 -15.24 0.81 4.31
CA MET A 123 -13.95 0.47 3.69
C MET A 123 -13.67 -1.01 3.95
N VAL A 124 -13.28 -1.77 2.91
CA VAL A 124 -13.01 -3.20 3.05
C VAL A 124 -11.80 -3.62 2.23
N GLY A 125 -10.88 -4.33 2.85
CA GLY A 125 -9.66 -4.82 2.23
C GLY A 125 -9.33 -6.24 2.59
N PHE A 126 -8.51 -6.87 1.75
CA PHE A 126 -7.93 -8.19 1.97
C PHE A 126 -6.52 -8.23 1.36
N GLY A 127 -5.70 -9.17 1.83
CA GLY A 127 -4.33 -9.31 1.37
C GLY A 127 -3.66 -10.61 1.81
N ALA A 128 -2.34 -10.58 1.74
CA ALA A 128 -1.51 -11.73 2.15
C ALA A 128 -1.83 -12.18 3.57
N GLY A 129 -1.71 -13.50 3.78
CA GLY A 129 -2.02 -14.08 5.07
C GLY A 129 -2.84 -15.37 4.93
N LEU A 130 -4.01 -15.49 4.31
CA LEU A 130 -4.85 -14.38 3.86
C LEU A 130 -5.47 -13.64 5.05
N THR A 131 -5.46 -12.32 4.97
CA THR A 131 -6.05 -11.45 5.99
C THR A 131 -7.08 -10.52 5.37
N TRP A 132 -7.98 -10.00 6.18
CA TRP A 132 -8.96 -9.00 5.77
C TRP A 132 -9.32 -8.08 6.92
N ALA A 133 -9.79 -6.90 6.59
CA ALA A 133 -10.35 -5.94 7.53
C ALA A 133 -11.46 -5.14 6.86
N ALA A 134 -12.43 -4.69 7.65
CA ALA A 134 -13.44 -3.74 7.22
C ALA A 134 -13.71 -2.74 8.35
N ALA A 135 -14.04 -1.50 7.95
CA ALA A 135 -14.44 -0.45 8.86
C ALA A 135 -15.72 0.22 8.32
N ALA A 136 -16.70 0.40 9.19
CA ALA A 136 -17.89 1.23 8.93
C ALA A 136 -17.71 2.57 9.63
N LEU A 137 -18.05 3.65 8.95
CA LEU A 137 -17.98 5.01 9.49
C LEU A 137 -19.05 5.90 8.84
N GLU A 138 -19.53 6.86 9.58
CA GLU A 138 -20.28 7.99 9.04
C GLU A 138 -19.31 9.12 8.73
N TRP A 139 -19.38 9.66 7.51
CA TRP A 139 -18.46 10.70 7.09
C TRP A 139 -18.83 12.05 7.70
N GLY A 140 -18.12 12.46 8.75
CA GLY A 140 -18.37 13.71 9.48
C GLY A 140 -17.49 14.89 9.04
N VAL A 141 -16.51 14.67 8.15
CA VAL A 141 -15.56 15.72 7.78
C VAL A 141 -16.12 16.56 6.63
N PRO A 142 -16.24 17.90 6.78
CA PRO A 142 -16.58 18.77 5.67
C PRO A 142 -15.56 18.62 4.54
N ILE A 143 -16.04 18.51 3.31
CA ILE A 143 -15.15 18.51 2.13
C ILE A 143 -14.45 19.87 2.08
N PRO A 144 -13.11 19.93 2.10
CA PRO A 144 -12.41 21.20 2.00
C PRO A 144 -12.78 21.89 0.67
N THR A 145 -13.56 22.93 0.74
CA THR A 145 -13.95 23.74 -0.43
C THR A 145 -12.83 24.66 -0.90
N ARG A 146 -11.74 24.76 -0.11
CA ARG A 146 -10.61 25.59 -0.49
C ARG A 146 -9.74 24.85 -1.51
N PRO A 147 -9.62 25.37 -2.73
CA PRO A 147 -8.63 24.88 -3.67
C PRO A 147 -7.25 24.98 -3.02
N LEU A 148 -6.40 23.98 -3.27
CA LEU A 148 -5.00 24.04 -2.81
C LEU A 148 -4.44 25.42 -3.22
N PRO A 149 -3.74 26.14 -2.33
CA PRO A 149 -3.17 27.45 -2.62
C PRO A 149 -2.42 27.38 -3.95
N TRP A 150 -2.59 28.38 -4.79
CA TRP A 150 -2.00 28.43 -6.14
C TRP A 150 -0.49 28.15 -6.15
N TRP A 151 0.23 28.57 -5.10
CA TRP A 151 1.67 28.31 -4.94
C TRP A 151 1.99 26.81 -4.82
N ARG A 152 1.11 25.99 -4.22
CA ARG A 152 1.29 24.50 -4.23
C ARG A 152 1.13 23.92 -5.63
N ARG A 153 0.27 24.47 -6.48
CA ARG A 153 0.16 24.06 -7.88
C ARG A 153 1.41 24.45 -8.68
N VAL A 154 1.96 25.63 -8.40
CA VAL A 154 3.14 26.14 -9.10
C VAL A 154 4.42 25.47 -8.62
N PHE A 155 4.58 25.28 -7.31
CA PHE A 155 5.82 24.74 -6.74
C PHE A 155 5.84 23.21 -6.66
N SER A 156 4.71 22.50 -6.80
CA SER A 156 4.75 21.03 -6.79
C SER A 156 5.62 20.44 -7.91
N PRO A 157 5.60 20.91 -9.16
CA PRO A 157 6.52 20.40 -10.20
C PRO A 157 7.99 20.62 -9.84
N VAL A 158 8.33 21.77 -9.24
CA VAL A 158 9.67 22.10 -8.79
C VAL A 158 10.12 21.16 -7.66
N LEU A 159 9.27 20.93 -6.68
CA LEU A 159 9.55 19.97 -5.59
C LEU A 159 9.73 18.55 -6.12
N TRP A 160 8.89 18.13 -7.07
CA TRP A 160 9.03 16.83 -7.74
C TRP A 160 10.30 16.73 -8.57
N PHE A 161 10.71 17.81 -9.24
CA PHE A 161 11.98 17.87 -9.97
C PHE A 161 13.18 17.67 -9.03
N PHE A 162 13.23 18.40 -7.90
CA PHE A 162 14.29 18.22 -6.89
C PHE A 162 14.26 16.85 -6.23
N ALA A 163 13.07 16.29 -5.96
CA ALA A 163 12.93 14.92 -5.48
C ALA A 163 13.46 13.90 -6.50
N GLY A 164 13.20 14.14 -7.78
CA GLY A 164 13.75 13.35 -8.90
C GLY A 164 15.27 13.41 -8.97
N LEU A 165 15.86 14.60 -8.87
CA LEU A 165 17.32 14.80 -8.85
C LEU A 165 17.96 14.08 -7.66
N ARG A 166 17.39 14.22 -6.45
CA ARG A 166 17.86 13.52 -5.26
C ARG A 166 17.80 12.00 -5.44
N SER A 167 16.71 11.47 -6.00
CA SER A 167 16.58 10.05 -6.29
C SER A 167 17.57 9.56 -7.35
N ALA A 168 17.88 10.38 -8.34
CA ALA A 168 18.91 10.09 -9.35
C ALA A 168 20.31 10.06 -8.70
N SER A 169 20.65 11.06 -7.87
CA SER A 169 21.91 11.11 -7.12
C SER A 169 22.11 9.86 -6.26
N ILE A 170 21.09 9.44 -5.49
CA ILE A 170 21.15 8.22 -4.66
C ILE A 170 21.36 6.96 -5.54
N ARG A 171 20.70 6.89 -6.71
CA ARG A 171 20.92 5.77 -7.65
C ARG A 171 22.32 5.74 -8.21
N THR A 172 22.85 6.89 -8.57
CA THR A 172 24.23 7.03 -9.09
C THR A 172 25.25 6.67 -8.01
N GLU A 173 25.10 7.17 -6.78
CA GLU A 173 25.94 6.77 -5.64
C GLU A 173 25.94 5.26 -5.41
N ARG A 174 24.76 4.63 -5.43
CA ARG A 174 24.67 3.17 -5.30
C ARG A 174 25.32 2.44 -6.46
N HIS A 175 25.18 2.95 -7.68
CA HIS A 175 25.80 2.34 -8.85
C HIS A 175 27.32 2.44 -8.78
N VAL A 176 27.86 3.63 -8.49
CA VAL A 176 29.30 3.86 -8.30
C VAL A 176 29.84 3.03 -7.12
N TYR A 177 29.13 3.01 -6.02
CA TYR A 177 29.50 2.17 -4.86
C TYR A 177 29.60 0.69 -5.24
N ASN A 178 28.61 0.16 -5.96
CA ASN A 178 28.62 -1.24 -6.41
C ASN A 178 29.70 -1.53 -7.45
N GLN A 179 30.10 -0.54 -8.26
CA GLN A 179 31.21 -0.70 -9.22
C GLN A 179 32.59 -0.68 -8.54
N ILE A 180 32.76 0.18 -7.54
CA ILE A 180 34.05 0.36 -6.84
C ILE A 180 34.27 -0.75 -5.79
N MET A 181 33.21 -1.09 -5.06
CA MET A 181 33.31 -2.05 -3.94
C MET A 181 33.02 -3.49 -4.37
N GLY A 182 32.58 -3.72 -5.61
CA GLY A 182 32.14 -5.02 -6.09
C GLY A 182 30.90 -5.55 -5.34
N PRO A 183 30.32 -6.66 -5.78
CA PRO A 183 29.29 -7.33 -5.00
C PRO A 183 29.94 -7.80 -3.69
N VAL A 184 29.49 -7.22 -2.56
CA VAL A 184 29.97 -7.59 -1.23
C VAL A 184 29.87 -9.10 -1.06
N GLY A 185 31.03 -9.78 -0.99
CA GLY A 185 31.11 -11.21 -0.79
C GLY A 185 30.37 -11.63 0.49
N LYS A 186 29.83 -12.84 0.47
CA LYS A 186 28.93 -13.42 1.51
C LYS A 186 29.43 -13.31 2.95
N ASP A 187 30.71 -13.11 3.17
CA ASP A 187 31.32 -13.38 4.48
C ASP A 187 31.72 -12.12 5.28
N ASP A 188 31.65 -10.92 4.72
CA ASP A 188 32.21 -9.73 5.38
C ASP A 188 31.26 -8.54 5.60
N TRP A 189 29.98 -8.64 5.31
CA TRP A 189 29.05 -7.52 5.52
C TRP A 189 28.96 -7.12 7.02
N ARG A 190 29.09 -8.08 7.95
CA ARG A 190 29.10 -7.80 9.40
C ARG A 190 30.39 -7.13 9.84
N GLY A 191 31.51 -7.48 9.24
CA GLY A 191 32.80 -6.84 9.45
C GLY A 191 32.85 -5.41 8.93
N HIS A 192 32.29 -5.15 7.75
CA HIS A 192 32.16 -3.82 7.15
C HIS A 192 31.23 -2.89 7.91
N LEU A 193 30.08 -3.37 8.39
CA LEU A 193 29.18 -2.59 9.24
C LEU A 193 29.82 -2.25 10.59
N ARG A 194 30.56 -3.15 11.23
CA ARG A 194 31.30 -2.85 12.46
C ARG A 194 32.37 -1.80 12.23
N LYS A 195 33.22 -1.93 11.21
CA LYS A 195 34.27 -0.94 10.90
C LYS A 195 33.69 0.44 10.60
N ASN A 196 32.59 0.52 9.83
CA ASN A 196 31.96 1.81 9.53
C ASN A 196 31.26 2.43 10.75
N THR A 197 30.59 1.66 11.60
CA THR A 197 29.98 2.18 12.84
C THR A 197 31.03 2.65 13.84
N ASP A 198 32.16 1.95 13.94
CA ASP A 198 33.26 2.35 14.83
C ASP A 198 33.99 3.62 14.32
N ALA A 199 34.20 3.73 13.01
CA ALA A 199 34.75 4.95 12.40
C ALA A 199 33.82 6.16 12.57
N ILE A 200 32.52 5.99 12.43
CA ILE A 200 31.52 7.05 12.67
C ILE A 200 31.51 7.43 14.16
N ARG A 201 31.53 6.47 15.08
CA ARG A 201 31.61 6.73 16.53
C ARG A 201 32.88 7.48 16.93
N GLN A 202 34.04 7.12 16.35
CA GLN A 202 35.29 7.84 16.59
C GLN A 202 35.25 9.29 16.09
N ARG A 203 34.70 9.52 14.90
CA ARG A 203 34.52 10.88 14.32
C ARG A 203 33.56 11.72 15.16
N MET A 204 32.47 11.15 15.66
CA MET A 204 31.54 11.84 16.56
C MET A 204 32.18 12.18 17.91
N ARG A 205 32.93 11.25 18.52
CA ARG A 205 33.66 11.51 19.76
C ARG A 205 34.75 12.59 19.60
N ALA A 206 35.42 12.65 18.46
CA ALA A 206 36.40 13.67 18.15
C ALA A 206 35.78 15.08 17.97
N ARG A 207 34.53 15.16 17.47
CA ARG A 207 33.79 16.43 17.34
C ARG A 207 33.20 16.95 18.65
N LEU A 208 32.92 16.08 19.63
CA LEU A 208 32.37 16.45 20.92
C LEU A 208 33.47 16.85 21.93
N LYS A 209 34.75 16.70 21.58
CA LYS A 209 35.90 17.11 22.42
C LYS A 209 36.54 18.44 21.93
N ARG A 210 35.98 19.10 20.94
CA ARG A 210 36.29 20.46 20.50
C ARG A 210 35.13 21.40 20.87
#